data_153e355692b7321f6c8546e834d28214
#
_entry.id   153e355692b7321f6c8546e834d28214
#
_cell.length_a   1.000
_cell.length_b   1.000
_cell.length_c   1.000
_cell.angle_alpha   90.00
_cell.angle_beta   90.00
_cell.angle_gamma   90.00
#
_symmetry.space_group_name_H-M   'P 1'
#
loop_
_entity.id
_entity.type
_entity.pdbx_description
1 polymer ?
#
loop_
_entity_poly.entity_id
_entity_poly.type
_entity_poly.pdbx_seq_one_letter_code
_entity_poly.pdbx_strand_id
1 'polypeptide(L)'
;KGALLSHGNVGRLLTATAGEFNFGPHDVWTLFHSYAFDFSVWELFGSLCMGGRLVIVPYDISRDPQQLHRLLCDEGVTVLNQTPTAFRQLLPIACASPRTLALRQVIFGGEALEVASLRPWLERFGDQRPSLVNMYGITETTVHVTCRAIRLADLEGKAPSPIGLPLRDLRWYLLDSQLHPVPVGVAGELYIAGAGLARGYHGRFGLTAERFVPSPFDASQR
;
A
#
# COMPACT_ATOMS: atom_id res chain seq x y z
N LYS A 1 13.60 -9.28 11.58
CA LYS A 1 13.83 -8.06 12.41
C LYS A 1 12.49 -7.42 12.74
N GLY A 2 12.31 -6.92 13.96
CA GLY A 2 11.08 -6.21 14.37
C GLY A 2 11.31 -4.70 14.34
N ALA A 3 10.48 -3.94 13.62
CA ALA A 3 10.46 -2.49 13.68
C ALA A 3 9.52 -2.01 14.81
N LEU A 4 9.93 -0.97 15.54
CA LEU A 4 9.17 -0.41 16.65
C LEU A 4 8.28 0.74 16.15
N LEU A 5 7.02 0.42 15.90
CA LEU A 5 5.99 1.39 15.48
C LEU A 5 5.08 1.74 16.66
N SER A 6 4.62 2.96 16.69
CA SER A 6 3.67 3.45 17.70
C SER A 6 2.26 3.53 17.11
N HIS A 7 1.22 3.59 17.97
CA HIS A 7 -0.13 3.92 17.53
C HIS A 7 -0.19 5.27 16.79
N GLY A 8 0.66 6.24 17.20
CA GLY A 8 0.77 7.53 16.52
C GLY A 8 1.20 7.40 15.05
N ASN A 9 2.12 6.47 14.73
CA ASN A 9 2.53 6.21 13.36
C ASN A 9 1.35 5.70 12.51
N VAL A 10 0.53 4.78 13.06
CA VAL A 10 -0.64 4.24 12.37
C VAL A 10 -1.73 5.30 12.21
N GLY A 11 -2.05 6.04 13.30
CA GLY A 11 -3.03 7.13 13.25
C GLY A 11 -2.65 8.20 12.21
N ARG A 12 -1.35 8.56 12.15
CA ARG A 12 -0.82 9.44 11.13
C ARG A 12 -1.10 8.92 9.72
N LEU A 13 -0.80 7.63 9.43
CA LEU A 13 -1.03 7.03 8.12
C LEU A 13 -2.48 7.16 7.68
N LEU A 14 -3.42 6.84 8.58
CA LEU A 14 -4.85 6.96 8.29
C LEU A 14 -5.26 8.41 8.00
N THR A 15 -4.73 9.36 8.76
CA THR A 15 -5.01 10.80 8.55
C THR A 15 -4.42 11.28 7.22
N ALA A 16 -3.18 10.92 6.91
CA ALA A 16 -2.50 11.35 5.69
C ALA A 16 -3.17 10.80 4.42
N THR A 17 -3.84 9.65 4.51
CA THR A 17 -4.52 9.00 3.38
C THR A 17 -6.03 9.26 3.32
N ALA A 18 -6.61 9.91 4.32
CA ALA A 18 -8.06 10.12 4.42
C ALA A 18 -8.65 10.84 3.19
N GLY A 19 -7.96 11.87 2.68
CA GLY A 19 -8.41 12.63 1.50
C GLY A 19 -8.33 11.85 0.18
N GLU A 20 -7.50 10.82 0.10
CA GLU A 20 -7.32 10.00 -1.11
C GLU A 20 -8.38 8.90 -1.23
N PHE A 21 -8.78 8.30 -0.11
CA PHE A 21 -9.61 7.09 -0.10
C PHE A 21 -11.03 7.32 0.38
N ASN A 22 -11.27 8.32 1.21
CA ASN A 22 -12.58 8.60 1.81
C ASN A 22 -13.22 7.35 2.43
N PHE A 23 -12.45 6.64 3.28
CA PHE A 23 -12.94 5.47 4.00
C PHE A 23 -13.99 5.84 5.04
N GLY A 24 -14.94 4.92 5.29
CA GLY A 24 -16.03 5.17 6.22
C GLY A 24 -16.78 3.92 6.67
N PRO A 25 -17.88 4.12 7.43
CA PRO A 25 -18.60 3.01 8.07
C PRO A 25 -19.31 2.06 7.10
N HIS A 26 -19.47 2.46 5.85
CA HIS A 26 -20.06 1.61 4.81
C HIS A 26 -19.04 0.71 4.11
N ASP A 27 -17.75 0.85 4.44
CA ASP A 27 -16.71 0.04 3.82
C ASP A 27 -16.63 -1.34 4.46
N VAL A 28 -16.44 -2.31 3.59
CA VAL A 28 -16.17 -3.69 3.94
C VAL A 28 -14.79 -4.06 3.44
N TRP A 29 -13.89 -4.36 4.35
CA TRP A 29 -12.50 -4.69 4.08
C TRP A 29 -12.26 -6.18 4.26
N THR A 30 -11.19 -6.69 3.67
CA THR A 30 -10.63 -8.00 3.98
C THR A 30 -9.42 -7.89 4.88
N LEU A 31 -9.28 -8.77 5.87
CA LEU A 31 -8.00 -9.11 6.49
C LEU A 31 -7.46 -10.32 5.75
N PHE A 32 -6.69 -10.07 4.72
CA PHE A 32 -6.14 -11.06 3.80
C PHE A 32 -4.69 -11.44 4.16
N HIS A 33 -3.91 -10.45 4.58
CA HIS A 33 -2.50 -10.64 4.83
C HIS A 33 -2.23 -11.18 6.24
N SER A 34 -1.18 -12.00 6.35
CA SER A 34 -0.68 -12.47 7.64
C SER A 34 -0.34 -11.28 8.54
N TYR A 35 -0.63 -11.39 9.84
CA TYR A 35 -0.24 -10.39 10.84
C TYR A 35 1.29 -10.19 10.94
N ALA A 36 2.10 -11.10 10.40
CA ALA A 36 3.54 -10.95 10.28
C ALA A 36 3.97 -10.02 9.13
N PHE A 37 3.04 -9.64 8.27
CA PHE A 37 3.23 -8.68 7.19
C PHE A 37 2.46 -7.40 7.52
N ASP A 38 3.12 -6.27 7.52
CA ASP A 38 2.58 -4.99 7.99
C ASP A 38 1.40 -4.45 7.19
N PHE A 39 1.14 -4.96 5.99
CA PHE A 39 -0.08 -4.69 5.24
C PHE A 39 -1.34 -5.05 6.05
N SER A 40 -1.27 -6.07 6.91
CA SER A 40 -2.35 -6.42 7.82
C SER A 40 -2.67 -5.30 8.83
N VAL A 41 -1.68 -4.50 9.23
CA VAL A 41 -1.89 -3.33 10.07
C VAL A 41 -2.75 -2.29 9.36
N TRP A 42 -2.49 -2.04 8.07
CA TRP A 42 -3.32 -1.19 7.25
C TRP A 42 -4.76 -1.71 7.12
N GLU A 43 -4.92 -3.02 6.86
CA GLU A 43 -6.24 -3.66 6.74
C GLU A 43 -7.05 -3.54 8.04
N LEU A 44 -6.41 -3.87 9.18
CA LEU A 44 -7.04 -3.89 10.48
C LEU A 44 -7.45 -2.47 10.95
N PHE A 45 -6.50 -1.54 10.97
CA PHE A 45 -6.75 -0.20 11.49
C PHE A 45 -7.51 0.67 10.49
N GLY A 46 -7.27 0.51 9.18
CA GLY A 46 -7.99 1.21 8.13
C GLY A 46 -9.48 0.90 8.14
N SER A 47 -9.87 -0.36 8.39
CA SER A 47 -11.28 -0.73 8.51
C SER A 47 -11.89 -0.26 9.81
N LEU A 48 -11.32 -0.68 10.96
CA LEU A 48 -11.97 -0.53 12.26
C LEU A 48 -11.94 0.93 12.77
N CYS A 49 -10.84 1.67 12.57
CA CYS A 49 -10.76 3.07 12.98
C CYS A 49 -11.66 3.99 12.16
N MET A 50 -12.04 3.59 10.95
CA MET A 50 -12.98 4.35 10.10
C MET A 50 -14.43 3.89 10.26
N GLY A 51 -14.71 2.97 11.21
CA GLY A 51 -16.05 2.47 11.50
C GLY A 51 -16.57 1.44 10.51
N GLY A 52 -15.72 0.93 9.61
CA GLY A 52 -16.05 -0.08 8.63
C GLY A 52 -16.11 -1.49 9.22
N ARG A 53 -16.44 -2.47 8.37
CA ARG A 53 -16.47 -3.89 8.68
C ARG A 53 -15.23 -4.59 8.14
N LEU A 54 -14.66 -5.51 8.92
CA LEU A 54 -13.51 -6.33 8.55
C LEU A 54 -13.94 -7.79 8.38
N VAL A 55 -13.70 -8.36 7.22
CA VAL A 55 -13.91 -9.78 6.91
C VAL A 55 -12.57 -10.49 7.01
N ILE A 56 -12.47 -11.42 7.95
CA ILE A 56 -11.26 -12.25 8.11
C ILE A 56 -11.28 -13.32 7.01
N VAL A 57 -10.29 -13.32 6.14
CA VAL A 57 -10.16 -14.31 5.07
C VAL A 57 -9.47 -15.56 5.62
N PRO A 58 -10.15 -16.73 5.64
CA PRO A 58 -9.52 -17.99 6.02
C PRO A 58 -8.30 -18.31 5.16
N TYR A 59 -7.30 -18.96 5.74
CA TYR A 59 -6.05 -19.28 5.05
C TYR A 59 -6.29 -20.04 3.73
N ASP A 60 -7.16 -21.05 3.75
CA ASP A 60 -7.47 -21.85 2.57
C ASP A 60 -8.11 -21.01 1.45
N ILE A 61 -9.01 -20.09 1.82
CA ILE A 61 -9.63 -19.17 0.86
C ILE A 61 -8.60 -18.20 0.29
N SER A 62 -7.64 -17.74 1.10
CA SER A 62 -6.59 -16.83 0.62
C SER A 62 -5.67 -17.48 -0.44
N ARG A 63 -5.65 -18.81 -0.53
CA ARG A 63 -4.87 -19.59 -1.50
C ARG A 63 -5.68 -20.09 -2.70
N ASP A 64 -6.98 -19.88 -2.68
CA ASP A 64 -7.90 -20.26 -3.75
C ASP A 64 -8.57 -19.01 -4.33
N PRO A 65 -8.12 -18.52 -5.49
CA PRO A 65 -8.66 -17.30 -6.09
C PRO A 65 -10.16 -17.40 -6.45
N GLN A 66 -10.69 -18.61 -6.71
CA GLN A 66 -12.13 -18.79 -6.98
C GLN A 66 -12.96 -18.64 -5.70
N GLN A 67 -12.50 -19.23 -4.59
CA GLN A 67 -13.15 -19.07 -3.31
C GLN A 67 -13.03 -17.63 -2.79
N LEU A 68 -11.86 -17.00 -2.98
CA LEU A 68 -11.67 -15.59 -2.66
C LEU A 68 -12.66 -14.72 -3.44
N HIS A 69 -12.80 -14.92 -4.75
CA HIS A 69 -13.76 -14.17 -5.55
C HIS A 69 -15.21 -14.33 -5.03
N ARG A 70 -15.61 -15.56 -4.67
CA ARG A 70 -16.93 -15.81 -4.07
C ARG A 70 -17.11 -15.04 -2.77
N LEU A 71 -16.13 -15.11 -1.86
CA LEU A 71 -16.15 -14.38 -0.59
C LEU A 71 -16.28 -12.87 -0.82
N LEU A 72 -15.51 -12.29 -1.75
CA LEU A 72 -15.61 -10.86 -2.08
C LEU A 72 -17.02 -10.46 -2.52
N CYS A 73 -17.68 -11.30 -3.32
CA CYS A 73 -19.06 -11.06 -3.76
C CYS A 73 -20.07 -11.24 -2.62
N ASP A 74 -19.97 -12.33 -1.87
CA ASP A 74 -20.93 -12.71 -0.82
C ASP A 74 -20.91 -11.73 0.35
N GLU A 75 -19.72 -11.26 0.72
CA GLU A 75 -19.52 -10.30 1.81
C GLU A 75 -19.68 -8.83 1.36
N GLY A 76 -19.82 -8.57 0.06
CA GLY A 76 -19.94 -7.21 -0.47
C GLY A 76 -18.71 -6.36 -0.18
N VAL A 77 -17.51 -6.95 -0.34
CA VAL A 77 -16.24 -6.27 -0.05
C VAL A 77 -16.07 -5.04 -0.93
N THR A 78 -15.78 -3.90 -0.31
CA THR A 78 -15.59 -2.62 -1.01
C THR A 78 -14.12 -2.20 -1.13
N VAL A 79 -13.26 -2.65 -0.20
CA VAL A 79 -11.82 -2.35 -0.18
C VAL A 79 -11.04 -3.64 -0.12
N LEU A 80 -10.27 -3.89 -1.17
CA LEU A 80 -9.42 -5.06 -1.31
C LEU A 80 -7.95 -4.64 -1.34
N ASN A 81 -7.15 -5.21 -0.45
CA ASN A 81 -5.71 -5.02 -0.44
C ASN A 81 -5.03 -6.29 -0.95
N GLN A 82 -4.11 -6.17 -1.89
CA GLN A 82 -3.45 -7.32 -2.50
C GLN A 82 -2.01 -7.01 -2.86
N THR A 83 -1.14 -8.03 -2.79
CA THR A 83 0.09 -7.95 -3.56
C THR A 83 -0.22 -8.10 -5.05
N PRO A 84 0.54 -7.48 -5.96
CA PRO A 84 0.38 -7.67 -7.40
C PRO A 84 0.32 -9.14 -7.83
N THR A 85 1.14 -9.99 -7.22
CA THR A 85 1.14 -11.44 -7.50
C THR A 85 -0.18 -12.12 -7.12
N ALA A 86 -0.74 -11.82 -5.96
CA ALA A 86 -2.02 -12.38 -5.52
C ALA A 86 -3.19 -11.88 -6.41
N PHE A 87 -3.20 -10.60 -6.74
CA PHE A 87 -4.23 -10.03 -7.61
C PHE A 87 -4.20 -10.61 -9.01
N ARG A 88 -3.03 -10.90 -9.56
CA ARG A 88 -2.88 -11.50 -10.89
C ARG A 88 -3.57 -12.87 -10.99
N GLN A 89 -3.65 -13.62 -9.89
CA GLN A 89 -4.40 -14.88 -9.85
C GLN A 89 -5.92 -14.67 -9.76
N LEU A 90 -6.37 -13.64 -9.06
CA LEU A 90 -7.78 -13.28 -8.94
C LEU A 90 -8.34 -12.68 -10.25
N LEU A 91 -7.55 -11.92 -10.96
CA LEU A 91 -7.93 -11.10 -12.11
C LEU A 91 -8.69 -11.89 -13.20
N PRO A 92 -8.19 -13.03 -13.75
CA PRO A 92 -8.90 -13.77 -14.80
C PRO A 92 -10.25 -14.29 -14.31
N ILE A 93 -10.37 -14.68 -13.04
CA ILE A 93 -11.61 -15.18 -12.45
C ILE A 93 -12.63 -14.05 -12.33
N ALA A 94 -12.20 -12.90 -11.80
CA ALA A 94 -13.07 -11.74 -11.67
C ALA A 94 -13.55 -11.21 -13.03
N CYS A 95 -12.66 -11.17 -14.03
CA CYS A 95 -13.00 -10.73 -15.37
C CYS A 95 -13.96 -11.68 -16.11
N ALA A 96 -13.91 -12.99 -15.85
CA ALA A 96 -14.80 -13.98 -16.46
C ALA A 96 -16.12 -14.15 -15.71
N SER A 97 -16.21 -13.71 -14.45
CA SER A 97 -17.38 -13.93 -13.61
C SER A 97 -18.58 -13.09 -14.03
N PRO A 98 -19.80 -13.66 -14.03
CA PRO A 98 -21.04 -12.90 -14.13
C PRO A 98 -21.45 -12.21 -12.82
N ARG A 99 -20.83 -12.54 -11.71
CA ARG A 99 -21.12 -11.94 -10.39
C ARG A 99 -20.55 -10.54 -10.28
N THR A 100 -21.32 -9.65 -9.69
CA THR A 100 -20.90 -8.26 -9.48
C THR A 100 -20.06 -8.13 -8.21
N LEU A 101 -18.89 -7.51 -8.34
CA LEU A 101 -18.07 -7.08 -7.22
C LEU A 101 -18.54 -5.72 -6.71
N ALA A 102 -18.62 -5.56 -5.40
CA ALA A 102 -18.92 -4.28 -4.75
C ALA A 102 -17.67 -3.39 -4.56
N LEU A 103 -16.52 -3.82 -5.07
CA LEU A 103 -15.24 -3.14 -4.92
C LEU A 103 -15.32 -1.68 -5.39
N ARG A 104 -14.82 -0.78 -4.55
CA ARG A 104 -14.59 0.63 -4.92
C ARG A 104 -13.10 0.99 -4.92
N GLN A 105 -12.28 0.25 -4.16
CA GLN A 105 -10.83 0.41 -4.10
C GLN A 105 -10.14 -0.95 -4.16
N VAL A 106 -9.11 -1.05 -4.98
CA VAL A 106 -8.12 -2.13 -4.94
C VAL A 106 -6.76 -1.49 -4.71
N ILE A 107 -6.11 -1.84 -3.61
CA ILE A 107 -4.86 -1.23 -3.16
C ILE A 107 -3.74 -2.27 -3.28
N PHE A 108 -2.72 -1.95 -4.05
CA PHE A 108 -1.52 -2.76 -4.23
C PHE A 108 -0.40 -2.30 -3.33
N GLY A 109 0.38 -3.25 -2.84
CA GLY A 109 1.58 -3.00 -2.04
C GLY A 109 2.45 -4.25 -1.88
N GLY A 110 3.64 -4.07 -1.33
CA GLY A 110 4.56 -5.14 -0.99
C GLY A 110 5.41 -5.69 -2.14
N GLU A 111 5.01 -5.46 -3.39
CA GLU A 111 5.73 -5.89 -4.59
C GLU A 111 5.67 -4.80 -5.66
N ALA A 112 6.59 -4.86 -6.63
CA ALA A 112 6.51 -3.99 -7.81
C ALA A 112 5.28 -4.33 -8.66
N LEU A 113 4.47 -3.32 -8.98
CA LEU A 113 3.27 -3.47 -9.80
C LEU A 113 3.61 -3.32 -11.27
N GLU A 114 3.49 -4.39 -12.03
CA GLU A 114 3.54 -4.34 -13.49
C GLU A 114 2.19 -3.85 -14.03
N VAL A 115 2.11 -2.58 -14.41
CA VAL A 115 0.84 -1.94 -14.85
C VAL A 115 0.22 -2.64 -16.06
N ALA A 116 1.04 -3.12 -17.01
CA ALA A 116 0.57 -3.85 -18.18
C ALA A 116 -0.26 -5.11 -17.83
N SER A 117 0.04 -5.75 -16.69
CA SER A 117 -0.70 -6.93 -16.23
C SER A 117 -2.14 -6.63 -15.82
N LEU A 118 -2.48 -5.37 -15.59
CA LEU A 118 -3.82 -4.91 -15.21
C LEU A 118 -4.73 -4.64 -16.43
N ARG A 119 -4.22 -4.74 -17.66
CA ARG A 119 -4.99 -4.43 -18.89
C ARG A 119 -6.37 -5.12 -18.92
N PRO A 120 -6.50 -6.44 -18.69
CA PRO A 120 -7.82 -7.08 -18.74
C PRO A 120 -8.81 -6.53 -17.70
N TRP A 121 -8.32 -6.12 -16.53
CA TRP A 121 -9.15 -5.51 -15.50
C TRP A 121 -9.63 -4.13 -15.93
N LEU A 122 -8.69 -3.28 -16.39
CA LEU A 122 -8.99 -1.91 -16.78
C LEU A 122 -9.93 -1.85 -18.01
N GLU A 123 -9.76 -2.77 -18.96
CA GLU A 123 -10.67 -2.91 -20.10
C GLU A 123 -12.07 -3.38 -19.69
N ARG A 124 -12.18 -4.24 -18.67
CA ARG A 124 -13.46 -4.77 -18.18
C ARG A 124 -14.21 -3.82 -17.27
N PHE A 125 -13.52 -3.20 -16.31
CA PHE A 125 -14.14 -2.45 -15.22
C PHE A 125 -13.85 -0.95 -15.27
N GLY A 126 -12.95 -0.50 -16.16
CA GLY A 126 -12.47 0.88 -16.20
C GLY A 126 -11.47 1.19 -15.06
N ASP A 127 -11.18 2.47 -14.88
CA ASP A 127 -10.19 2.97 -13.92
C ASP A 127 -10.77 3.85 -12.80
N GLN A 128 -12.10 3.95 -12.73
CA GLN A 128 -12.76 4.82 -11.77
C GLN A 128 -13.40 4.04 -10.61
N ARG A 129 -14.08 2.96 -10.92
CA ARG A 129 -14.76 2.14 -9.91
C ARG A 129 -14.81 0.68 -10.33
N PRO A 130 -13.97 -0.17 -9.72
CA PRO A 130 -13.04 0.15 -8.63
C PRO A 130 -11.84 0.99 -9.09
N SER A 131 -11.41 1.92 -8.26
CA SER A 131 -10.13 2.60 -8.45
C SER A 131 -8.99 1.65 -8.05
N LEU A 132 -7.98 1.52 -8.92
CA LEU A 132 -6.76 0.76 -8.64
C LEU A 132 -5.69 1.72 -8.13
N VAL A 133 -5.08 1.42 -6.99
CA VAL A 133 -4.10 2.29 -6.36
C VAL A 133 -2.84 1.51 -6.06
N ASN A 134 -1.70 1.98 -6.55
CA ASN A 134 -0.39 1.45 -6.18
C ASN A 134 0.17 2.26 -5.02
N MET A 135 0.52 1.60 -3.92
CA MET A 135 1.17 2.19 -2.76
C MET A 135 2.50 1.51 -2.51
N TYR A 136 3.51 2.32 -2.23
CA TYR A 136 4.84 1.84 -1.87
C TYR A 136 5.16 2.24 -0.44
N GLY A 137 5.89 1.38 0.25
CA GLY A 137 6.41 1.61 1.58
C GLY A 137 7.07 0.36 2.16
N ILE A 138 7.70 0.55 3.31
CA ILE A 138 8.34 -0.51 4.09
C ILE A 138 7.89 -0.40 5.54
N THR A 139 8.09 -1.44 6.32
CA THR A 139 7.67 -1.47 7.73
C THR A 139 8.30 -0.36 8.55
N GLU A 140 9.55 -0.01 8.25
CA GLU A 140 10.30 1.08 8.90
C GLU A 140 9.65 2.46 8.74
N THR A 141 8.77 2.63 7.76
CA THR A 141 8.10 3.90 7.45
C THR A 141 6.57 3.83 7.62
N THR A 142 6.10 2.81 8.31
CA THR A 142 4.68 2.54 8.60
C THR A 142 3.88 2.25 7.32
N VAL A 143 4.05 1.05 6.78
CA VAL A 143 3.33 0.42 5.67
C VAL A 143 3.43 1.18 4.34
N HIS A 144 2.93 2.42 4.28
CA HIS A 144 2.82 3.18 3.03
C HIS A 144 3.45 4.57 3.15
N VAL A 145 4.19 4.95 2.11
CA VAL A 145 4.82 6.28 1.99
C VAL A 145 4.43 7.01 0.71
N THR A 146 3.88 6.29 -0.27
CA THR A 146 3.37 6.87 -1.52
C THR A 146 1.99 6.40 -1.86
N CYS A 147 1.35 7.12 -2.78
CA CYS A 147 0.06 6.77 -3.33
C CYS A 147 0.00 7.16 -4.82
N ARG A 148 -0.44 6.22 -5.65
CA ARG A 148 -0.64 6.44 -7.09
C ARG A 148 -1.91 5.75 -7.57
N ALA A 149 -2.91 6.50 -7.97
CA ALA A 149 -4.04 5.95 -8.71
C ALA A 149 -3.57 5.53 -10.11
N ILE A 150 -3.88 4.29 -10.49
CA ILE A 150 -3.58 3.73 -11.81
C ILE A 150 -4.72 4.06 -12.76
N ARG A 151 -4.37 4.57 -13.95
CA ARG A 151 -5.33 4.98 -14.98
C ARG A 151 -5.13 4.17 -16.27
N LEU A 152 -6.15 4.15 -17.11
CA LEU A 152 -6.06 3.54 -18.45
C LEU A 152 -4.87 4.07 -19.26
N ALA A 153 -4.58 5.37 -19.14
CA ALA A 153 -3.43 5.98 -19.82
C ALA A 153 -2.07 5.42 -19.35
N ASP A 154 -1.98 4.85 -18.15
CA ASP A 154 -0.74 4.27 -17.65
C ASP A 154 -0.36 2.97 -18.39
N LEU A 155 -1.32 2.32 -19.07
CA LEU A 155 -1.07 1.13 -19.92
C LEU A 155 -0.13 1.43 -21.09
N GLU A 156 -0.11 2.68 -21.55
CA GLU A 156 0.76 3.16 -22.64
C GLU A 156 2.04 3.83 -22.11
N GLY A 157 2.16 3.89 -20.78
CA GLY A 157 3.27 4.53 -20.08
C GLY A 157 4.57 3.72 -20.17
N LYS A 158 5.71 4.44 -20.05
CA LYS A 158 7.05 3.83 -20.06
C LYS A 158 7.51 3.34 -18.68
N ALA A 159 6.86 3.79 -17.60
CA ALA A 159 7.25 3.42 -16.23
C ALA A 159 6.67 2.04 -15.89
N PRO A 160 7.49 1.01 -15.67
CA PRO A 160 7.00 -0.34 -15.43
C PRO A 160 6.23 -0.48 -14.11
N SER A 161 6.64 0.28 -13.07
CA SER A 161 6.01 0.25 -11.75
C SER A 161 6.02 1.65 -11.12
N PRO A 162 5.07 2.54 -11.51
CA PRO A 162 4.99 3.88 -10.95
C PRO A 162 4.50 3.82 -9.51
N ILE A 163 5.28 4.34 -8.56
CA ILE A 163 4.93 4.37 -7.13
C ILE A 163 4.20 5.65 -6.72
N GLY A 164 4.17 6.68 -7.58
CA GLY A 164 3.47 7.92 -7.33
C GLY A 164 4.24 8.96 -6.51
N LEU A 165 3.49 9.78 -5.79
CA LEU A 165 4.02 10.87 -5.00
C LEU A 165 4.05 10.51 -3.50
N PRO A 166 4.91 11.17 -2.71
CA PRO A 166 4.91 11.05 -1.26
C PRO A 166 3.56 11.36 -0.65
N LEU A 167 3.20 10.66 0.42
CA LEU A 167 2.12 11.11 1.31
C LEU A 167 2.48 12.50 1.87
N ARG A 168 1.48 13.38 1.99
CA ARG A 168 1.67 14.84 2.19
C ARG A 168 2.45 15.23 3.44
N ASP A 169 2.51 14.37 4.42
CA ASP A 169 3.18 14.59 5.70
C ASP A 169 4.59 13.99 5.78
N LEU A 170 5.07 13.39 4.67
CA LEU A 170 6.40 12.84 4.56
C LEU A 170 7.28 13.70 3.64
N ARG A 171 8.57 13.75 3.95
CA ARG A 171 9.59 14.37 3.11
C ARG A 171 10.46 13.28 2.49
N TRP A 172 10.80 13.49 1.24
CA TRP A 172 11.63 12.59 0.45
C TRP A 172 12.88 13.28 -0.03
N TYR A 173 13.97 12.53 0.04
CA TYR A 173 15.24 12.96 -0.46
C TYR A 173 15.86 11.83 -1.29
N LEU A 174 16.32 12.13 -2.49
CA LEU A 174 17.15 11.22 -3.28
C LEU A 174 18.60 11.67 -3.09
N LEU A 175 19.39 10.84 -2.43
CA LEU A 175 20.74 11.21 -2.00
C LEU A 175 21.77 10.26 -2.59
N ASP A 176 22.99 10.76 -2.74
CA ASP A 176 24.17 9.98 -3.04
C ASP A 176 24.77 9.33 -1.77
N SER A 177 25.88 8.62 -1.92
CA SER A 177 26.58 7.96 -0.81
C SER A 177 27.17 8.92 0.23
N GLN A 178 27.23 10.21 -0.06
CA GLN A 178 27.70 11.27 0.83
C GLN A 178 26.56 12.10 1.42
N LEU A 179 25.32 11.63 1.23
CA LEU A 179 24.07 12.29 1.66
C LEU A 179 23.83 13.66 1.00
N HIS A 180 24.38 13.89 -0.21
CA HIS A 180 24.04 15.05 -1.00
C HIS A 180 22.87 14.76 -1.95
N PRO A 181 21.97 15.72 -2.20
CA PRO A 181 20.90 15.56 -3.18
C PRO A 181 21.45 15.30 -4.58
N VAL A 182 20.93 14.26 -5.24
CA VAL A 182 21.28 13.96 -6.63
C VAL A 182 20.54 14.88 -7.59
N PRO A 183 21.13 15.24 -8.76
CA PRO A 183 20.45 16.00 -9.80
C PRO A 183 19.22 15.28 -10.37
N VAL A 184 18.29 16.03 -10.97
CA VAL A 184 17.13 15.47 -11.67
C VAL A 184 17.57 14.51 -12.78
N GLY A 185 16.98 13.31 -12.78
CA GLY A 185 17.31 12.24 -13.74
C GLY A 185 18.46 11.32 -13.31
N VAL A 186 19.11 11.61 -12.20
CA VAL A 186 20.15 10.76 -11.61
C VAL A 186 19.53 9.87 -10.53
N ALA A 187 19.89 8.58 -10.54
CA ALA A 187 19.47 7.65 -9.50
C ALA A 187 20.18 7.93 -8.17
N GLY A 188 19.43 7.83 -7.06
CA GLY A 188 19.95 7.98 -5.70
C GLY A 188 19.24 7.04 -4.74
N GLU A 189 19.74 6.91 -3.53
CA GLU A 189 19.06 6.19 -2.46
C GLU A 189 17.92 7.06 -1.91
N LEU A 190 16.76 6.43 -1.70
CA LEU A 190 15.57 7.11 -1.18
C LEU A 190 15.63 7.20 0.36
N TYR A 191 15.74 8.43 0.85
CA TYR A 191 15.61 8.76 2.27
C TYR A 191 14.27 9.37 2.56
N ILE A 192 13.66 8.95 3.66
CA ILE A 192 12.32 9.37 4.07
C ILE A 192 12.40 9.97 5.47
N ALA A 193 11.82 11.15 5.64
CA ALA A 193 11.72 11.81 6.94
C ALA A 193 10.27 12.14 7.28
N GLY A 194 9.97 12.25 8.57
CA GLY A 194 8.64 12.63 9.07
C GLY A 194 8.08 11.66 10.10
N ALA A 195 6.85 11.91 10.53
CA ALA A 195 6.19 11.18 11.61
C ALA A 195 5.81 9.72 11.28
N GLY A 196 6.06 9.27 10.05
CA GLY A 196 5.88 7.88 9.63
C GLY A 196 7.03 6.95 10.02
N LEU A 197 8.17 7.47 10.46
CA LEU A 197 9.33 6.66 10.78
C LEU A 197 9.13 5.84 12.06
N ALA A 198 9.55 4.56 12.01
CA ALA A 198 9.68 3.73 13.20
C ALA A 198 10.74 4.31 14.16
N ARG A 199 10.66 3.94 15.43
CA ARG A 199 11.68 4.31 16.43
C ARG A 199 13.02 3.63 16.17
N GLY A 200 13.04 2.55 15.41
CA GLY A 200 14.19 1.71 15.13
C GLY A 200 13.83 0.23 15.19
N TYR A 201 14.84 -0.62 15.25
CA TYR A 201 14.66 -2.07 15.34
C TYR A 201 14.80 -2.55 16.78
N HIS A 202 13.88 -3.39 17.21
CA HIS A 202 13.90 -3.97 18.56
C HIS A 202 15.18 -4.76 18.83
N GLY A 203 15.94 -4.34 19.85
CA GLY A 203 17.20 -4.99 20.27
C GLY A 203 18.32 -4.97 19.22
N ARG A 204 18.25 -4.11 18.18
CA ARG A 204 19.24 -4.02 17.11
C ARG A 204 19.79 -2.58 16.96
N PHE A 205 20.51 -2.09 17.97
CA PHE A 205 20.98 -0.71 18.02
C PHE A 205 21.91 -0.34 16.86
N GLY A 206 22.86 -1.22 16.50
CA GLY A 206 23.77 -0.98 15.37
C GLY A 206 23.02 -0.84 14.04
N LEU A 207 22.10 -1.78 13.73
CA LEU A 207 21.27 -1.70 12.54
C LEU A 207 20.34 -0.47 12.56
N THR A 208 19.86 -0.08 13.73
CA THR A 208 19.06 1.13 13.88
C THR A 208 19.90 2.37 13.52
N ALA A 209 21.11 2.48 14.05
CA ALA A 209 22.00 3.60 13.72
C ALA A 209 22.39 3.66 12.23
N GLU A 210 22.52 2.49 11.60
CA GLU A 210 22.81 2.40 10.15
C GLU A 210 21.66 2.89 9.26
N ARG A 211 20.42 2.57 9.63
CA ARG A 211 19.24 2.79 8.79
C ARG A 211 18.40 4.02 9.16
N PHE A 212 18.51 4.48 10.39
CA PHE A 212 17.82 5.67 10.89
C PHE A 212 18.85 6.76 11.20
N VAL A 213 19.29 7.42 10.15
CA VAL A 213 20.33 8.45 10.24
C VAL A 213 19.72 9.82 10.56
N PRO A 214 20.49 10.74 11.20
CA PRO A 214 20.06 12.13 11.35
C PRO A 214 19.85 12.78 10.00
N SER A 215 18.81 13.63 9.89
CA SER A 215 18.57 14.38 8.64
C SER A 215 19.71 15.39 8.43
N PRO A 216 20.36 15.40 7.25
CA PRO A 216 21.36 16.41 6.94
C PRO A 216 20.76 17.81 6.69
N PHE A 217 19.41 17.90 6.55
CA PHE A 217 18.69 19.13 6.25
C PHE A 217 17.95 19.71 7.43
N ASP A 218 17.74 18.92 8.49
CA ASP A 218 17.01 19.34 9.68
C ASP A 218 17.50 18.56 10.89
N ALA A 219 18.30 19.19 11.73
CA ALA A 219 18.93 18.56 12.90
C ALA A 219 17.91 18.08 13.97
N SER A 220 16.64 18.52 13.87
CA SER A 220 15.56 18.07 14.78
C SER A 220 14.87 16.79 14.30
N GLN A 221 15.20 16.29 13.09
CA GLN A 221 14.54 15.17 12.46
C GLN A 221 15.53 14.02 12.12
N ARG A 222 14.95 12.86 11.94
CA ARG A 222 15.61 11.69 11.35
C ARG A 222 15.13 11.51 9.95
#